data_73b5d1ac61934a1c63da5f5489a9f4ef
#
_entry.id   73b5d1ac61934a1c63da5f5489a9f4ef
#
_cell.length_a   1.000
_cell.length_b   1.000
_cell.length_c   1.000
_cell.angle_alpha   90.00
_cell.angle_beta   90.00
_cell.angle_gamma   90.00
#
_symmetry.space_group_name_H-M   'P 1'
#
loop_
_entity.id
_entity.type
_entity.pdbx_description
1 polymer ?
#
loop_
_entity_poly.entity_id
_entity_poly.type
_entity_poly.pdbx_seq_one_letter_code
_entity_poly.pdbx_strand_id
1 'polypeptide(L)'
;NLNNVKIIDSSWHLPNQKRNAFGEYSKEHIINSVFFDIDKNSDQETNLPHMLPKLKDWEKIVSNLGIANKDKIVVYDNSDLISSCRCWYTFIYFGHDPALISVLDGGLKKWKQEGKPTVNSDTIINKSNYKASENKEMVKSKSEVIKNIDLKNFKVVDARSLERFKGEVPEPRSNVRSGSIEGSSCLPFNQLINKGNNTFKSIHDLDQIFNKIINTQDNNIVFSCGSGVTASVLALAYSLINTKYMPTIYDGSWSEYGLIK
;
A
#
# COMPACT_ATOMS: atom_id res chain seq x y z
N ASN A 1 22.56 -12.09 4.97
CA ASN A 1 23.58 -11.06 4.86
C ASN A 1 22.90 -9.73 4.54
N LEU A 2 22.63 -8.88 5.56
CA LEU A 2 21.90 -7.62 5.41
C LEU A 2 22.73 -6.52 4.70
N ASN A 3 24.00 -6.77 4.40
CA ASN A 3 24.91 -5.75 3.87
C ASN A 3 24.58 -5.24 2.45
N ASN A 4 23.68 -5.92 1.72
CA ASN A 4 23.27 -5.56 0.36
C ASN A 4 21.75 -5.36 0.24
N VAL A 5 21.05 -5.15 1.36
CA VAL A 5 19.61 -4.96 1.38
C VAL A 5 19.31 -3.58 1.95
N LYS A 6 18.52 -2.80 1.23
CA LYS A 6 17.95 -1.54 1.73
C LYS A 6 16.69 -1.86 2.52
N ILE A 7 16.59 -1.34 3.72
CA ILE A 7 15.44 -1.57 4.60
C ILE A 7 14.68 -0.25 4.73
N ILE A 8 13.37 -0.29 4.55
CA ILE A 8 12.51 0.89 4.61
C ILE A 8 11.43 0.67 5.68
N ASP A 9 11.34 1.58 6.63
CA ASP A 9 10.17 1.73 7.48
C ASP A 9 9.18 2.67 6.79
N SER A 10 8.02 2.18 6.42
CA SER A 10 6.94 2.98 5.83
C SER A 10 5.68 2.96 6.70
N SER A 11 5.89 3.03 8.00
CA SER A 11 4.81 3.11 8.98
C SER A 11 3.94 4.35 8.74
N TRP A 12 2.63 4.14 8.74
CA TRP A 12 1.64 5.20 8.66
C TRP A 12 0.42 4.84 9.51
N HIS A 13 -0.15 5.81 10.19
CA HIS A 13 -1.28 5.61 11.09
C HIS A 13 -2.45 6.51 10.72
N LEU A 14 -3.67 6.04 10.96
CA LEU A 14 -4.84 6.89 10.80
C LEU A 14 -4.78 8.07 11.78
N PRO A 15 -5.18 9.28 11.36
CA PRO A 15 -5.11 10.48 12.23
C PRO A 15 -5.84 10.31 13.59
N ASN A 16 -6.92 9.53 13.61
CA ASN A 16 -7.69 9.27 14.84
C ASN A 16 -6.97 8.34 15.84
N GLN A 17 -5.92 7.63 15.44
CA GLN A 17 -5.11 6.77 16.33
C GLN A 17 -4.17 7.57 17.21
N LYS A 18 -3.93 8.87 16.92
CA LYS A 18 -3.01 9.75 17.67
C LYS A 18 -1.60 9.17 17.83
N ARG A 19 -1.15 8.36 16.87
CA ARG A 19 0.19 7.80 16.80
C ARG A 19 1.07 8.66 15.90
N ASN A 20 2.38 8.67 16.17
CA ASN A 20 3.38 9.39 15.37
C ASN A 20 4.40 8.37 14.81
N ALA A 21 4.25 8.02 13.53
CA ALA A 21 5.06 6.99 12.90
C ALA A 21 6.56 7.32 12.90
N PHE A 22 6.95 8.57 12.59
CA PHE A 22 8.34 9.00 12.66
C PHE A 22 8.88 9.00 14.10
N GLY A 23 8.08 9.45 15.05
CA GLY A 23 8.46 9.42 16.48
C GLY A 23 8.60 7.99 17.03
N GLU A 24 7.83 7.02 16.51
CA GLU A 24 7.99 5.60 16.84
C GLU A 24 9.26 5.03 16.20
N TYR A 25 9.49 5.31 14.91
CA TYR A 25 10.72 4.95 14.20
C TYR A 25 11.98 5.49 14.91
N SER A 26 11.99 6.75 15.33
CA SER A 26 13.13 7.36 15.99
C SER A 26 13.45 6.71 17.36
N LYS A 27 12.47 6.10 18.00
CA LYS A 27 12.66 5.39 19.28
C LYS A 27 13.10 3.95 19.08
N GLU A 28 12.60 3.30 18.04
CA GLU A 28 12.83 1.88 17.80
C GLU A 28 12.56 1.49 16.34
N HIS A 29 13.59 1.01 15.66
CA HIS A 29 13.49 0.55 14.28
C HIS A 29 14.46 -0.60 13.98
N ILE A 30 14.29 -1.27 12.84
CA ILE A 30 15.22 -2.32 12.36
C ILE A 30 16.53 -1.65 11.93
N ILE A 31 17.66 -2.20 12.36
CA ILE A 31 19.00 -1.65 12.04
C ILE A 31 19.16 -1.37 10.54
N ASN A 32 19.78 -0.24 10.21
CA ASN A 32 20.00 0.26 8.85
C ASN A 32 18.70 0.56 8.06
N SER A 33 17.55 0.62 8.68
CA SER A 33 16.35 1.09 8.01
C SER A 33 16.34 2.61 7.84
N VAL A 34 15.68 3.07 6.78
CA VAL A 34 15.38 4.48 6.53
C VAL A 34 13.87 4.69 6.60
N PHE A 35 13.44 5.84 7.10
CA PHE A 35 12.01 6.15 7.21
C PHE A 35 11.46 6.72 5.90
N PHE A 36 10.34 6.16 5.43
CA PHE A 36 9.58 6.63 4.28
C PHE A 36 8.23 7.20 4.74
N ASP A 37 8.10 8.51 4.75
CA ASP A 37 6.87 9.20 5.11
C ASP A 37 5.88 9.16 3.93
N ILE A 38 4.83 8.36 4.04
CA ILE A 38 3.83 8.21 2.98
C ILE A 38 3.15 9.54 2.65
N ASP A 39 2.82 10.35 3.65
CA ASP A 39 2.14 11.63 3.45
C ASP A 39 3.04 12.62 2.70
N LYS A 40 4.29 12.81 3.14
CA LYS A 40 5.24 13.74 2.51
C LYS A 40 5.73 13.29 1.14
N ASN A 41 5.78 11.99 0.91
CA ASN A 41 6.28 11.39 -0.32
C ASN A 41 5.15 11.09 -1.34
N SER A 42 3.94 11.53 -1.07
CA SER A 42 2.81 11.57 -2.02
C SER A 42 2.81 12.85 -2.85
N ASP A 43 1.93 12.94 -3.86
CA ASP A 43 1.76 14.16 -4.64
C ASP A 43 1.25 15.31 -3.75
N GLN A 44 2.04 16.36 -3.62
CA GLN A 44 1.77 17.52 -2.78
C GLN A 44 0.99 18.63 -3.52
N GLU A 45 0.73 18.46 -4.82
CA GLU A 45 0.00 19.44 -5.62
C GLU A 45 -1.52 19.14 -5.68
N THR A 46 -1.97 18.09 -5.03
CA THR A 46 -3.39 17.71 -4.94
C THR A 46 -3.88 17.72 -3.49
N ASN A 47 -5.18 17.97 -3.32
CA ASN A 47 -5.86 17.83 -2.03
C ASN A 47 -6.31 16.39 -1.74
N LEU A 48 -6.07 15.45 -2.67
CA LEU A 48 -6.35 14.03 -2.46
C LEU A 48 -5.20 13.39 -1.65
N PRO A 49 -5.51 12.62 -0.61
CA PRO A 49 -4.47 12.01 0.21
C PRO A 49 -3.78 10.86 -0.53
N HIS A 50 -2.47 10.73 -0.30
CA HIS A 50 -1.63 9.59 -0.69
C HIS A 50 -1.55 9.30 -2.20
N MET A 51 -1.91 10.28 -3.07
CA MET A 51 -1.75 10.11 -4.51
C MET A 51 -0.30 9.82 -4.87
N LEU A 52 -0.09 8.99 -5.88
CA LEU A 52 1.25 8.70 -6.38
C LEU A 52 1.97 10.01 -6.75
N PRO A 53 3.22 10.21 -6.33
CA PRO A 53 3.97 11.44 -6.64
C PRO A 53 4.26 11.53 -8.14
N LYS A 54 4.69 12.69 -8.59
CA LYS A 54 5.19 12.84 -9.95
C LYS A 54 6.51 12.09 -10.13
N LEU A 55 6.77 11.59 -11.34
CA LEU A 55 7.95 10.80 -11.67
C LEU A 55 9.25 11.44 -11.17
N LYS A 56 9.43 12.74 -11.42
CA LYS A 56 10.65 13.46 -11.00
C LYS A 56 10.81 13.60 -9.50
N ASP A 57 9.70 13.78 -8.79
CA ASP A 57 9.70 13.84 -7.34
C ASP A 57 10.03 12.47 -6.75
N TRP A 58 9.49 11.40 -7.34
CA TRP A 58 9.82 10.04 -6.95
C TRP A 58 11.31 9.72 -7.13
N GLU A 59 11.91 10.06 -8.29
CA GLU A 59 13.36 9.91 -8.50
C GLU A 59 14.16 10.61 -7.40
N LYS A 60 13.77 11.83 -7.03
CA LYS A 60 14.43 12.60 -5.97
C LYS A 60 14.25 11.99 -4.59
N ILE A 61 13.01 11.57 -4.24
CA ILE A 61 12.68 10.92 -2.98
C ILE A 61 13.56 9.68 -2.79
N VAL A 62 13.54 8.76 -3.75
CA VAL A 62 14.24 7.49 -3.65
C VAL A 62 15.77 7.68 -3.66
N SER A 63 16.28 8.61 -4.47
CA SER A 63 17.69 8.97 -4.45
C SER A 63 18.15 9.52 -3.10
N ASN A 64 17.33 10.34 -2.43
CA ASN A 64 17.62 10.86 -1.10
C ASN A 64 17.58 9.78 -0.01
N LEU A 65 16.81 8.70 -0.20
CA LEU A 65 16.85 7.53 0.68
C LEU A 65 18.07 6.62 0.44
N GLY A 66 18.93 6.96 -0.49
CA GLY A 66 20.14 6.20 -0.81
C GLY A 66 19.86 4.87 -1.51
N ILE A 67 18.76 4.79 -2.27
CA ILE A 67 18.32 3.58 -2.97
C ILE A 67 18.58 3.74 -4.47
N ALA A 68 19.21 2.74 -5.09
CA ALA A 68 19.46 2.66 -6.52
C ALA A 68 18.59 1.57 -7.19
N ASN A 69 18.45 1.61 -8.51
CA ASN A 69 17.55 0.71 -9.26
C ASN A 69 17.85 -0.79 -9.11
N LYS A 70 19.09 -1.17 -8.74
CA LYS A 70 19.51 -2.56 -8.58
C LYS A 70 19.58 -3.02 -7.12
N ASP A 71 19.20 -2.17 -6.19
CA ASP A 71 19.21 -2.52 -4.77
C ASP A 71 18.07 -3.50 -4.47
N LYS A 72 18.35 -4.46 -3.58
CA LYS A 72 17.30 -5.26 -2.95
C LYS A 72 16.66 -4.45 -1.84
N ILE A 73 15.34 -4.40 -1.82
CA ILE A 73 14.56 -3.61 -0.88
C ILE A 73 13.69 -4.53 -0.03
N VAL A 74 13.70 -4.31 1.27
CA VAL A 74 12.70 -4.87 2.20
C VAL A 74 11.96 -3.71 2.85
N VAL A 75 10.67 -3.67 2.63
CA VAL A 75 9.77 -2.67 3.25
C VAL A 75 9.07 -3.29 4.44
N TYR A 76 9.03 -2.59 5.55
CA TYR A 76 8.23 -2.99 6.72
C TYR A 76 7.45 -1.80 7.28
N ASP A 77 6.57 -2.08 8.21
CA ASP A 77 5.86 -1.08 8.99
C ASP A 77 5.59 -1.53 10.43
N ASN A 78 5.15 -0.57 11.24
CA ASN A 78 4.59 -0.76 12.58
C ASN A 78 3.11 -0.31 12.59
N SER A 79 2.39 -0.57 11.52
CA SER A 79 1.04 -0.09 11.27
C SER A 79 0.02 -1.23 11.28
N ASP A 80 -1.15 -1.00 11.89
CA ASP A 80 -2.27 -1.94 11.78
C ASP A 80 -2.95 -1.93 10.40
N LEU A 81 -2.52 -1.02 9.51
CA LEU A 81 -3.01 -0.89 8.14
C LEU A 81 -2.14 -1.61 7.11
N ILE A 82 -1.03 -2.21 7.55
CA ILE A 82 -0.01 -2.83 6.69
C ILE A 82 0.43 -1.84 5.59
N SER A 83 0.82 -0.65 6.03
CA SER A 83 1.16 0.48 5.14
C SER A 83 2.40 0.23 4.27
N SER A 84 3.25 -0.73 4.64
CA SER A 84 4.37 -1.23 3.84
C SER A 84 3.95 -1.68 2.45
N CYS A 85 2.74 -2.20 2.28
CA CYS A 85 2.21 -2.57 0.98
C CYS A 85 2.05 -1.38 0.03
N ARG A 86 1.73 -0.17 0.56
CA ARG A 86 1.65 1.04 -0.27
C ARG A 86 3.02 1.46 -0.77
N CYS A 87 4.05 1.43 0.08
CA CYS A 87 5.41 1.73 -0.32
C CYS A 87 5.91 0.72 -1.38
N TRP A 88 5.71 -0.60 -1.15
CA TRP A 88 5.99 -1.65 -2.14
C TRP A 88 5.31 -1.38 -3.48
N TYR A 89 4.01 -1.08 -3.46
CA TYR A 89 3.24 -0.77 -4.68
C TYR A 89 3.82 0.44 -5.43
N THR A 90 4.17 1.50 -4.70
CA THR A 90 4.73 2.71 -5.30
C THR A 90 6.06 2.43 -6.01
N PHE A 91 6.93 1.62 -5.41
CA PHE A 91 8.19 1.22 -6.05
C PHE A 91 7.97 0.45 -7.35
N ILE A 92 7.08 -0.55 -7.38
CA ILE A 92 6.83 -1.33 -8.60
C ILE A 92 6.11 -0.50 -9.68
N TYR A 93 5.22 0.41 -9.29
CA TYR A 93 4.60 1.36 -10.21
C TYR A 93 5.64 2.23 -10.92
N PHE A 94 6.66 2.68 -10.20
CA PHE A 94 7.77 3.46 -10.75
C PHE A 94 8.91 2.61 -11.32
N GLY A 95 8.67 1.35 -11.63
CA GLY A 95 9.57 0.50 -12.41
C GLY A 95 10.73 -0.12 -11.63
N HIS A 96 10.67 -0.15 -10.30
CA HIS A 96 11.60 -1.00 -9.55
C HIS A 96 11.28 -2.47 -9.84
N ASP A 97 12.33 -3.28 -10.06
CA ASP A 97 12.15 -4.70 -10.39
C ASP A 97 11.37 -5.41 -9.25
N PRO A 98 10.19 -6.00 -9.52
CA PRO A 98 9.41 -6.70 -8.51
C PRO A 98 10.17 -7.85 -7.83
N ALA A 99 11.16 -8.45 -8.49
CA ALA A 99 12.01 -9.48 -7.90
C ALA A 99 13.01 -8.94 -6.86
N LEU A 100 13.23 -7.62 -6.84
CA LEU A 100 14.16 -6.95 -5.94
C LEU A 100 13.49 -6.26 -4.77
N ILE A 101 12.15 -6.27 -4.68
CA ILE A 101 11.44 -5.64 -3.57
C ILE A 101 10.47 -6.62 -2.90
N SER A 102 10.43 -6.60 -1.59
CA SER A 102 9.53 -7.42 -0.78
C SER A 102 9.02 -6.66 0.44
N VAL A 103 7.92 -7.13 0.99
CA VAL A 103 7.35 -6.67 2.26
C VAL A 103 7.75 -7.67 3.35
N LEU A 104 8.23 -7.18 4.49
CA LEU A 104 8.51 -8.01 5.67
C LEU A 104 7.20 -8.44 6.31
N ASP A 105 6.83 -9.69 6.13
CA ASP A 105 5.57 -10.25 6.60
C ASP A 105 5.43 -10.20 8.14
N GLY A 106 4.46 -9.45 8.62
CA GLY A 106 4.24 -9.16 10.04
C GLY A 106 4.98 -7.91 10.56
N GLY A 107 5.79 -7.25 9.73
CA GLY A 107 6.44 -5.97 10.03
C GLY A 107 7.25 -5.95 11.32
N LEU A 108 7.33 -4.77 11.96
CA LEU A 108 8.06 -4.61 13.22
C LEU A 108 7.43 -5.41 14.36
N LYS A 109 6.12 -5.60 14.35
CA LYS A 109 5.40 -6.34 15.39
C LYS A 109 5.92 -7.77 15.51
N LYS A 110 5.94 -8.52 14.40
CA LYS A 110 6.44 -9.90 14.38
C LYS A 110 7.96 -9.95 14.61
N TRP A 111 8.73 -9.02 14.06
CA TRP A 111 10.16 -8.90 14.29
C TRP A 111 10.48 -8.87 15.78
N LYS A 112 9.76 -8.07 16.56
CA LYS A 112 9.91 -7.98 18.02
C LYS A 112 9.42 -9.24 18.75
N GLN A 113 8.30 -9.82 18.32
CA GLN A 113 7.79 -11.08 18.91
C GLN A 113 8.79 -12.23 18.75
N GLU A 114 9.61 -12.21 17.69
CA GLU A 114 10.68 -13.18 17.47
C GLU A 114 11.99 -12.82 18.21
N GLY A 115 11.97 -11.82 19.07
CA GLY A 115 13.15 -11.39 19.84
C GLY A 115 14.28 -10.80 19.02
N LYS A 116 13.98 -10.32 17.79
CA LYS A 116 15.00 -9.75 16.90
C LYS A 116 15.38 -8.33 17.34
N PRO A 117 16.65 -7.92 17.16
CA PRO A 117 17.16 -6.65 17.65
C PRO A 117 16.57 -5.45 16.92
N THR A 118 16.37 -4.38 17.66
CA THR A 118 16.03 -3.04 17.18
C THR A 118 17.05 -2.03 17.68
N VAL A 119 17.11 -0.88 17.04
CA VAL A 119 17.99 0.24 17.38
C VAL A 119 17.22 1.55 17.38
N ASN A 120 17.84 2.60 17.92
CA ASN A 120 17.36 3.98 17.87
C ASN A 120 18.41 4.96 17.31
N SER A 121 19.50 4.42 16.76
CA SER A 121 20.57 5.20 16.15
C SER A 121 20.23 5.57 14.71
N ASP A 122 20.52 6.79 14.31
CA ASP A 122 20.31 7.26 12.95
C ASP A 122 21.05 6.39 11.91
N THR A 123 20.35 6.11 10.81
CA THR A 123 20.94 5.42 9.66
C THR A 123 21.68 6.44 8.79
N ILE A 124 22.95 6.18 8.50
CA ILE A 124 23.73 7.01 7.58
C ILE A 124 23.27 6.75 6.15
N ILE A 125 22.77 7.80 5.48
CA ILE A 125 22.26 7.73 4.13
C ILE A 125 23.27 8.37 3.16
N ASN A 126 23.82 7.56 2.25
CA ASN A 126 24.56 8.06 1.09
C ASN A 126 23.58 8.16 -0.08
N LYS A 127 23.36 9.38 -0.59
CA LYS A 127 22.46 9.60 -1.73
C LYS A 127 22.87 8.77 -2.94
N SER A 128 21.88 8.30 -3.67
CA SER A 128 22.05 7.53 -4.90
C SER A 128 21.56 8.30 -6.12
N ASN A 129 21.50 7.61 -7.26
CA ASN A 129 20.88 8.10 -8.48
C ASN A 129 19.84 7.08 -8.96
N TYR A 130 18.60 7.29 -8.58
CA TYR A 130 17.48 6.45 -8.97
C TYR A 130 16.80 6.99 -10.22
N LYS A 131 16.44 6.10 -11.17
CA LYS A 131 15.67 6.43 -12.36
C LYS A 131 14.35 5.69 -12.34
N ALA A 132 13.28 6.43 -12.54
CA ALA A 132 11.92 5.90 -12.52
C ALA A 132 11.35 5.76 -13.94
N SER A 133 10.41 4.80 -14.06
CA SER A 133 9.59 4.59 -15.24
C SER A 133 8.19 4.21 -14.78
N GLU A 134 7.19 5.03 -15.10
CA GLU A 134 5.81 4.77 -14.69
C GLU A 134 5.18 3.60 -15.46
N ASN A 135 4.59 2.66 -14.76
CA ASN A 135 3.71 1.65 -15.34
C ASN A 135 2.23 2.09 -15.18
N LYS A 136 1.77 2.90 -16.13
CA LYS A 136 0.42 3.50 -16.09
C LYS A 136 -0.73 2.48 -16.13
N GLU A 137 -0.47 1.25 -16.56
CA GLU A 137 -1.48 0.19 -16.57
C GLU A 137 -1.85 -0.28 -15.17
N MET A 138 -0.95 -0.06 -14.19
CA MET A 138 -1.20 -0.39 -12.78
C MET A 138 -2.17 0.57 -12.08
N VAL A 139 -2.57 1.67 -12.70
CA VAL A 139 -3.45 2.67 -12.10
C VAL A 139 -4.69 2.88 -12.96
N LYS A 140 -5.85 2.93 -12.31
CA LYS A 140 -7.09 3.39 -12.93
C LYS A 140 -7.46 4.77 -12.42
N SER A 141 -7.85 5.62 -13.36
CA SER A 141 -8.39 6.95 -13.09
C SER A 141 -9.87 6.90 -12.70
N LYS A 142 -10.38 7.97 -12.07
CA LYS A 142 -11.81 8.12 -11.78
C LYS A 142 -12.69 7.98 -13.03
N SER A 143 -12.26 8.54 -14.17
CA SER A 143 -13.00 8.44 -15.42
C SER A 143 -13.10 7.01 -15.95
N GLU A 144 -12.03 6.22 -15.84
CA GLU A 144 -12.06 4.80 -16.22
C GLU A 144 -12.97 4.00 -15.29
N VAL A 145 -12.92 4.24 -13.98
CA VAL A 145 -13.79 3.57 -12.99
C VAL A 145 -15.26 3.90 -13.24
N ILE A 146 -15.60 5.16 -13.53
CA ILE A 146 -16.98 5.56 -13.85
C ILE A 146 -17.45 4.88 -15.15
N LYS A 147 -16.67 4.90 -16.21
CA LYS A 147 -17.00 4.23 -17.47
C LYS A 147 -17.16 2.73 -17.30
N ASN A 148 -16.40 2.14 -16.39
CA ASN A 148 -16.45 0.70 -16.14
C ASN A 148 -17.74 0.21 -15.48
N ILE A 149 -18.57 1.09 -14.90
CA ILE A 149 -19.90 0.74 -14.37
C ILE A 149 -20.74 0.12 -15.48
N ASP A 150 -20.69 0.70 -16.68
CA ASP A 150 -21.41 0.22 -17.86
C ASP A 150 -20.62 -0.85 -18.63
N LEU A 151 -19.33 -0.63 -18.85
CA LEU A 151 -18.48 -1.47 -19.70
C LEU A 151 -18.09 -2.80 -19.07
N LYS A 152 -17.98 -2.87 -17.72
CA LYS A 152 -17.64 -4.07 -16.94
C LYS A 152 -16.35 -4.78 -17.39
N ASN A 153 -15.36 -4.00 -17.86
CA ASN A 153 -14.08 -4.52 -18.36
C ASN A 153 -13.18 -5.04 -17.22
N PHE A 154 -13.39 -4.56 -15.98
CA PHE A 154 -12.67 -5.00 -14.80
C PHE A 154 -13.58 -4.98 -13.56
N LYS A 155 -13.24 -5.79 -12.57
CA LYS A 155 -13.93 -5.80 -11.28
C LYS A 155 -13.24 -4.84 -10.32
N VAL A 156 -14.04 -4.04 -9.60
CA VAL A 156 -13.55 -3.19 -8.52
C VAL A 156 -13.80 -3.87 -7.18
N VAL A 157 -12.76 -3.99 -6.36
CA VAL A 157 -12.84 -4.56 -5.00
C VAL A 157 -12.33 -3.55 -3.99
N ASP A 158 -13.19 -3.19 -3.04
CA ASP A 158 -12.93 -2.17 -2.03
C ASP A 158 -12.41 -2.81 -0.73
N ALA A 159 -11.27 -2.32 -0.25
CA ALA A 159 -10.57 -2.81 0.93
C ALA A 159 -11.03 -2.20 2.26
N ARG A 160 -11.98 -1.24 2.24
CA ARG A 160 -12.53 -0.61 3.46
C ARG A 160 -13.34 -1.62 4.28
N SER A 161 -13.70 -1.24 5.50
CA SER A 161 -14.63 -2.04 6.30
C SER A 161 -16.00 -2.13 5.63
N LEU A 162 -16.74 -3.21 5.93
CA LEU A 162 -18.03 -3.47 5.31
C LEU A 162 -19.05 -2.36 5.63
N GLU A 163 -19.01 -1.84 6.86
CA GLU A 163 -19.90 -0.77 7.31
C GLU A 163 -19.67 0.54 6.53
N ARG A 164 -18.39 0.89 6.27
CA ARG A 164 -18.05 2.04 5.43
C ARG A 164 -18.48 1.83 3.98
N PHE A 165 -18.24 0.64 3.44
CA PHE A 165 -18.64 0.26 2.08
C PHE A 165 -20.15 0.36 1.87
N LYS A 166 -20.95 -0.12 2.84
CA LYS A 166 -22.41 -0.05 2.80
C LYS A 166 -22.97 1.34 3.10
N GLY A 167 -22.15 2.26 3.62
CA GLY A 167 -22.60 3.59 4.01
C GLY A 167 -23.29 3.64 5.36
N GLU A 168 -23.15 2.62 6.19
CA GLU A 168 -23.75 2.50 7.53
C GLU A 168 -23.05 3.37 8.58
N VAL A 169 -21.81 3.79 8.27
CA VAL A 169 -21.01 4.69 9.12
C VAL A 169 -20.43 5.84 8.29
N PRO A 170 -20.18 7.01 8.92
CA PRO A 170 -19.55 8.13 8.22
C PRO A 170 -18.11 7.83 7.82
N GLU A 171 -17.63 8.48 6.76
CA GLU A 171 -16.24 8.45 6.38
C GLU A 171 -15.38 9.27 7.38
N PRO A 172 -14.12 8.86 7.60
CA PRO A 172 -13.20 9.63 8.47
C PRO A 172 -12.94 11.06 8.00
N ARG A 173 -13.15 11.33 6.71
CA ARG A 173 -13.01 12.67 6.10
C ARG A 173 -14.39 13.29 5.90
N SER A 174 -14.60 14.48 6.46
CA SER A 174 -15.91 15.16 6.49
C SER A 174 -16.46 15.57 5.12
N ASN A 175 -15.56 15.75 4.12
CA ASN A 175 -15.93 16.14 2.75
C ASN A 175 -16.17 14.94 1.82
N VAL A 176 -16.28 13.74 2.37
CA VAL A 176 -16.46 12.50 1.60
C VAL A 176 -17.77 11.84 2.04
N ARG A 177 -18.66 11.57 1.08
CA ARG A 177 -19.93 10.87 1.35
C ARG A 177 -19.71 9.41 1.74
N SER A 178 -20.65 8.83 2.46
CA SER A 178 -20.69 7.38 2.73
C SER A 178 -21.13 6.58 1.49
N GLY A 179 -20.85 5.28 1.47
CA GLY A 179 -21.25 4.35 0.41
C GLY A 179 -20.07 3.76 -0.37
N SER A 180 -20.32 3.31 -1.59
CA SER A 180 -19.35 2.59 -2.43
C SER A 180 -19.47 2.96 -3.92
N ILE A 181 -18.50 2.50 -4.71
CA ILE A 181 -18.54 2.56 -6.17
C ILE A 181 -19.58 1.55 -6.65
N GLU A 182 -20.46 1.97 -7.55
CA GLU A 182 -21.49 1.09 -8.12
C GLU A 182 -20.87 -0.13 -8.81
N GLY A 183 -21.45 -1.31 -8.58
CA GLY A 183 -20.95 -2.58 -9.12
C GLY A 183 -19.68 -3.12 -8.48
N SER A 184 -19.11 -2.42 -7.47
CA SER A 184 -17.95 -2.92 -6.74
C SER A 184 -18.32 -3.98 -5.69
N SER A 185 -17.35 -4.81 -5.34
CA SER A 185 -17.43 -5.76 -4.22
C SER A 185 -16.59 -5.26 -3.04
N CYS A 186 -16.87 -5.77 -1.84
CA CYS A 186 -16.10 -5.42 -0.64
C CYS A 186 -15.31 -6.63 -0.13
N LEU A 187 -14.03 -6.41 0.12
CA LEU A 187 -13.16 -7.34 0.84
C LEU A 187 -12.31 -6.53 1.84
N PRO A 188 -12.75 -6.38 3.09
CA PRO A 188 -11.96 -5.69 4.10
C PRO A 188 -10.56 -6.28 4.23
N PHE A 189 -9.53 -5.44 4.08
CA PHE A 189 -8.13 -5.88 4.06
C PHE A 189 -7.73 -6.73 5.28
N ASN A 190 -8.32 -6.44 6.45
CA ASN A 190 -8.03 -7.14 7.68
C ASN A 190 -8.47 -8.62 7.68
N GLN A 191 -9.33 -9.03 6.74
CA GLN A 191 -9.67 -10.43 6.53
C GLN A 191 -8.49 -11.26 5.96
N LEU A 192 -7.52 -10.59 5.34
CA LEU A 192 -6.33 -11.21 4.75
C LEU A 192 -5.18 -11.38 5.76
N ILE A 193 -5.34 -10.82 6.97
CA ILE A 193 -4.26 -10.65 7.94
C ILE A 193 -4.53 -11.45 9.22
N ASN A 194 -3.50 -12.06 9.78
CA ASN A 194 -3.49 -12.69 11.09
C ASN A 194 -3.33 -11.62 12.18
N LYS A 195 -4.37 -11.39 12.98
CA LYS A 195 -4.42 -10.32 14.00
C LYS A 195 -3.31 -10.39 15.05
N GLY A 196 -2.81 -11.59 15.37
CA GLY A 196 -1.80 -11.79 16.42
C GLY A 196 -0.45 -11.17 16.09
N ASN A 197 -0.03 -11.26 14.84
CA ASN A 197 1.33 -10.91 14.39
C ASN A 197 1.39 -10.07 13.11
N ASN A 198 0.25 -9.63 12.58
CA ASN A 198 0.10 -8.85 11.36
C ASN A 198 0.64 -9.53 10.08
N THR A 199 0.86 -10.85 10.08
CA THR A 199 1.24 -11.57 8.86
C THR A 199 0.05 -11.75 7.93
N PHE A 200 0.30 -11.91 6.65
CA PHE A 200 -0.69 -12.43 5.72
C PHE A 200 -1.12 -13.84 6.13
N LYS A 201 -2.35 -14.19 5.80
CA LYS A 201 -2.84 -15.57 5.87
C LYS A 201 -2.08 -16.46 4.88
N SER A 202 -2.23 -17.78 5.02
CA SER A 202 -1.63 -18.73 4.08
C SER A 202 -2.15 -18.51 2.65
N ILE A 203 -1.35 -18.90 1.65
CA ILE A 203 -1.75 -18.84 0.22
C ILE A 203 -3.10 -19.53 0.01
N HIS A 204 -3.32 -20.67 0.64
CA HIS A 204 -4.57 -21.41 0.57
C HIS A 204 -5.75 -20.61 1.15
N ASP A 205 -5.57 -20.01 2.33
CA ASP A 205 -6.63 -19.20 2.96
C ASP A 205 -6.92 -17.93 2.13
N LEU A 206 -5.88 -17.28 1.60
CA LEU A 206 -6.03 -16.12 0.72
C LEU A 206 -6.86 -16.49 -0.52
N ASP A 207 -6.53 -17.60 -1.19
CA ASP A 207 -7.27 -18.09 -2.35
C ASP A 207 -8.74 -18.34 -2.01
N GLN A 208 -9.02 -19.02 -0.89
CA GLN A 208 -10.39 -19.25 -0.44
C GLN A 208 -11.16 -17.96 -0.14
N ILE A 209 -10.49 -16.95 0.44
CA ILE A 209 -11.13 -15.67 0.75
C ILE A 209 -11.45 -14.90 -0.53
N PHE A 210 -10.50 -14.80 -1.47
CA PHE A 210 -10.71 -14.12 -2.73
C PHE A 210 -11.76 -14.82 -3.60
N ASN A 211 -11.79 -16.16 -3.64
CA ASN A 211 -12.77 -16.94 -4.41
C ASN A 211 -14.24 -16.70 -3.99
N LYS A 212 -14.49 -16.19 -2.78
CA LYS A 212 -15.84 -15.79 -2.35
C LYS A 212 -16.31 -14.49 -3.01
N ILE A 213 -15.38 -13.69 -3.53
CA ILE A 213 -15.63 -12.33 -4.03
C ILE A 213 -15.42 -12.26 -5.55
N ILE A 214 -14.38 -12.91 -6.04
CA ILE A 214 -13.92 -12.87 -7.44
C ILE A 214 -13.45 -14.26 -7.86
N ASN A 215 -13.36 -14.49 -9.19
CA ASN A 215 -12.61 -15.65 -9.69
C ASN A 215 -11.11 -15.34 -9.58
N THR A 216 -10.35 -16.14 -8.84
CA THR A 216 -8.91 -15.94 -8.60
C THR A 216 -8.02 -16.18 -9.82
N GLN A 217 -8.59 -16.62 -10.95
CA GLN A 217 -7.90 -16.66 -12.25
C GLN A 217 -8.12 -15.39 -13.09
N ASP A 218 -8.94 -14.45 -12.60
CA ASP A 218 -9.20 -13.20 -13.30
C ASP A 218 -8.02 -12.23 -13.09
N ASN A 219 -7.51 -11.67 -14.19
CA ASN A 219 -6.42 -10.68 -14.15
C ASN A 219 -6.93 -9.23 -14.20
N ASN A 220 -8.23 -9.04 -14.46
CA ASN A 220 -8.85 -7.73 -14.62
C ASN A 220 -9.50 -7.24 -13.30
N ILE A 221 -8.71 -7.21 -12.24
CA ILE A 221 -9.14 -6.76 -10.93
C ILE A 221 -8.47 -5.44 -10.60
N VAL A 222 -9.25 -4.48 -10.12
CA VAL A 222 -8.79 -3.18 -9.65
C VAL A 222 -9.15 -3.03 -8.18
N PHE A 223 -8.16 -2.82 -7.34
CA PHE A 223 -8.42 -2.61 -5.92
C PHE A 223 -8.59 -1.12 -5.60
N SER A 224 -9.49 -0.83 -4.68
CA SER A 224 -9.79 0.51 -4.16
C SER A 224 -9.87 0.47 -2.65
N CYS A 225 -9.80 1.62 -2.01
CA CYS A 225 -10.05 1.75 -0.57
C CYS A 225 -10.46 3.19 -0.21
N GLY A 226 -9.98 3.74 0.90
CA GLY A 226 -10.14 5.15 1.24
C GLY A 226 -9.23 6.08 0.43
N SER A 227 -7.95 5.70 0.22
CA SER A 227 -6.91 6.56 -0.38
C SER A 227 -5.69 5.77 -0.90
N GLY A 228 -5.90 4.58 -1.44
CA GLY A 228 -4.86 3.76 -2.07
C GLY A 228 -3.97 2.94 -1.12
N VAL A 229 -3.97 3.19 0.21
CA VAL A 229 -3.08 2.50 1.15
C VAL A 229 -3.50 1.03 1.32
N THR A 230 -4.71 0.75 1.80
CA THR A 230 -5.17 -0.63 2.03
C THR A 230 -5.58 -1.35 0.74
N ALA A 231 -5.83 -0.63 -0.36
CA ALA A 231 -5.95 -1.21 -1.69
C ALA A 231 -4.67 -1.96 -2.10
N SER A 232 -3.51 -1.41 -1.74
CA SER A 232 -2.21 -2.05 -2.00
C SER A 232 -2.00 -3.35 -1.20
N VAL A 233 -2.66 -3.49 -0.04
CA VAL A 233 -2.68 -4.76 0.72
C VAL A 233 -3.39 -5.86 -0.07
N LEU A 234 -4.57 -5.55 -0.63
CA LEU A 234 -5.30 -6.49 -1.49
C LEU A 234 -4.49 -6.82 -2.76
N ALA A 235 -3.87 -5.81 -3.37
CA ALA A 235 -3.07 -5.99 -4.57
C ALA A 235 -1.87 -6.92 -4.33
N LEU A 236 -1.14 -6.75 -3.23
CA LEU A 236 -0.06 -7.67 -2.85
C LEU A 236 -0.59 -9.07 -2.55
N ALA A 237 -1.62 -9.20 -1.71
CA ALA A 237 -2.20 -10.50 -1.37
C ALA A 237 -2.69 -11.26 -2.60
N TYR A 238 -3.32 -10.56 -3.56
CA TYR A 238 -3.78 -11.17 -4.81
C TYR A 238 -2.61 -11.60 -5.70
N SER A 239 -1.51 -10.83 -5.73
CA SER A 239 -0.29 -11.20 -6.46
C SER A 239 0.37 -12.47 -5.91
N LEU A 240 0.16 -12.80 -4.63
CA LEU A 240 0.68 -14.03 -4.02
C LEU A 240 -0.05 -15.29 -4.49
N ILE A 241 -1.31 -15.18 -4.91
CA ILE A 241 -2.14 -16.30 -5.37
C ILE A 241 -2.30 -16.34 -6.89
N ASN A 242 -2.09 -15.23 -7.57
CA ASN A 242 -2.16 -15.13 -9.03
C ASN A 242 -0.91 -14.44 -9.58
N THR A 243 0.06 -15.23 -10.01
CA THR A 243 1.36 -14.73 -10.51
C THR A 243 1.28 -14.02 -11.87
N LYS A 244 0.15 -14.11 -12.57
CA LYS A 244 -0.10 -13.39 -13.85
C LYS A 244 -0.77 -12.04 -13.63
N TYR A 245 -1.25 -11.79 -12.41
CA TYR A 245 -1.91 -10.54 -12.09
C TYR A 245 -0.91 -9.39 -12.03
N MET A 246 -1.21 -8.31 -12.74
CA MET A 246 -0.51 -7.04 -12.58
C MET A 246 -1.21 -6.22 -11.50
N PRO A 247 -0.54 -5.91 -10.38
CA PRO A 247 -1.14 -5.14 -9.29
C PRO A 247 -1.73 -3.83 -9.79
N THR A 248 -3.05 -3.69 -9.73
CA THR A 248 -3.76 -2.52 -10.25
C THR A 248 -4.67 -1.93 -9.19
N ILE A 249 -4.56 -0.61 -8.98
CA ILE A 249 -5.42 0.12 -8.04
C ILE A 249 -6.12 1.31 -8.71
N TYR A 250 -7.24 1.72 -8.14
CA TYR A 250 -7.77 3.06 -8.32
C TYR A 250 -7.14 3.96 -7.26
N ASP A 251 -6.15 4.78 -7.66
CA ASP A 251 -5.29 5.52 -6.73
C ASP A 251 -6.07 6.55 -5.92
N GLY A 252 -6.91 7.37 -6.54
CA GLY A 252 -7.77 8.34 -5.85
C GLY A 252 -8.80 7.71 -4.91
N SER A 253 -9.15 6.46 -5.16
CA SER A 253 -10.02 5.65 -4.30
C SER A 253 -11.30 6.37 -3.88
N TRP A 254 -11.86 6.04 -2.72
CA TRP A 254 -13.08 6.66 -2.24
C TRP A 254 -12.90 8.15 -1.90
N SER A 255 -11.70 8.58 -1.49
CA SER A 255 -11.44 10.01 -1.22
C SER A 255 -11.58 10.90 -2.46
N GLU A 256 -11.47 10.35 -3.67
CA GLU A 256 -11.76 11.05 -4.92
C GLU A 256 -13.19 10.79 -5.42
N TYR A 257 -13.61 9.51 -5.42
CA TYR A 257 -14.92 9.13 -5.95
C TYR A 257 -16.08 9.66 -5.10
N GLY A 258 -15.93 9.62 -3.79
CA GLY A 258 -16.92 10.02 -2.81
C GLY A 258 -16.90 11.50 -2.43
N LEU A 259 -16.06 12.35 -3.04
CA LEU A 259 -16.04 13.79 -2.76
C LEU A 259 -17.42 14.41 -2.92
N ILE A 260 -17.84 15.16 -1.91
CA ILE A 260 -19.02 16.02 -1.94
C ILE A 260 -18.63 17.27 -2.73
N LYS A 261 -19.37 17.55 -3.81
CA LYS A 261 -19.18 18.74 -4.64
C LYS A 261 -19.75 19.98 -3.96
#